data_0376ac3a4ea62e1a2e67c25df973a5cc
#
_entry.id   0376ac3a4ea62e1a2e67c25df973a5cc
#
_cell.length_a   1.000
_cell.length_b   1.000
_cell.length_c   1.000
_cell.angle_alpha   90.00
_cell.angle_beta   90.00
_cell.angle_gamma   90.00
#
_symmetry.space_group_name_H-M   'P 1'
#
loop_
_entity.id
_entity.type
_entity.pdbx_description
1 polymer ?
#
loop_
_entity_poly.entity_id
_entity_poly.type
_entity_poly.pdbx_seq_one_letter_code
_entity_poly.pdbx_strand_id
1 'polypeptide(L)'
;MNTSEEIIEDIRAGRLVILMDDEDRENEGDLVMAASLVRPEDINFMASHGRGLICLTLTRERCEQLALPLMVPTTRSLHSTNFTLSIEAAHGVTTGISAPDRARTVQAAVAQEATPDDIVQPGHIFPLMAQPGGVLTRAGHTEAGCDLARLAGLEPAAVIVEILKEDGSMARRPDLEKYAKQHNLKMGTIEDLIRYRIENEKTVEHVAENDLATEHGVFRVHAYHDTVDDSVHLALVMGDIDPDEPTLVRVQLQDTLSDLCEAETEGHHWPTRDVLQRSAREGK
;
A
#
# COMPACT_ATOMS: atom_id res chain seq x y z
N MET A 1 2.27 -9.97 -19.01
CA MET A 1 2.57 -9.18 -17.81
C MET A 1 4.05 -9.27 -17.50
N ASN A 2 4.64 -8.22 -16.97
CA ASN A 2 6.02 -8.19 -16.49
C ASN A 2 6.06 -8.57 -15.01
N THR A 3 7.20 -9.04 -14.51
CA THR A 3 7.37 -9.36 -13.10
C THR A 3 7.51 -8.09 -12.26
N SER A 4 7.28 -8.19 -10.93
CA SER A 4 7.44 -7.05 -10.03
C SER A 4 8.88 -6.51 -10.05
N GLU A 5 9.89 -7.38 -10.17
CA GLU A 5 11.29 -6.98 -10.29
C GLU A 5 11.55 -6.14 -11.55
N GLU A 6 10.97 -6.54 -12.69
CA GLU A 6 11.09 -5.79 -13.94
C GLU A 6 10.41 -4.42 -13.85
N ILE A 7 9.28 -4.32 -13.14
CA ILE A 7 8.57 -3.07 -12.89
C ILE A 7 9.39 -2.17 -11.96
N ILE A 8 9.90 -2.70 -10.84
CA ILE A 8 10.74 -1.97 -9.88
C ILE A 8 12.02 -1.43 -10.57
N GLU A 9 12.63 -2.23 -11.47
CA GLU A 9 13.82 -1.79 -12.22
C GLU A 9 13.50 -0.62 -13.15
N ASP A 10 12.35 -0.60 -13.82
CA ASP A 10 11.92 0.52 -14.66
C ASP A 10 11.61 1.76 -13.82
N ILE A 11 10.96 1.62 -12.67
CA ILE A 11 10.72 2.72 -11.72
C ILE A 11 12.07 3.31 -11.24
N ARG A 12 13.03 2.45 -10.87
CA ARG A 12 14.40 2.87 -10.46
C ARG A 12 15.11 3.65 -11.55
N ALA A 13 14.90 3.26 -12.78
CA ALA A 13 15.49 3.94 -13.96
C ALA A 13 14.74 5.21 -14.40
N GLY A 14 13.69 5.64 -13.67
CA GLY A 14 12.88 6.80 -14.01
C GLY A 14 12.01 6.61 -15.25
N ARG A 15 11.60 5.35 -15.51
CA ARG A 15 10.71 5.03 -16.63
C ARG A 15 9.26 4.88 -16.14
N LEU A 16 8.33 5.27 -17.00
CA LEU A 16 6.90 5.01 -16.83
C LEU A 16 6.62 3.52 -16.96
N VAL A 17 5.71 3.03 -16.12
CA VAL A 17 5.13 1.69 -16.21
C VAL A 17 3.62 1.78 -16.17
N ILE A 18 2.94 0.69 -16.56
CA ILE A 18 1.50 0.53 -16.35
C ILE A 18 1.32 -0.40 -15.17
N LEU A 19 0.49 -0.01 -14.21
CA LEU A 19 0.09 -0.85 -13.11
C LEU A 19 -1.44 -1.03 -13.13
N MET A 20 -1.89 -2.27 -13.04
CA MET A 20 -3.31 -2.62 -13.00
C MET A 20 -3.72 -3.07 -11.61
N ASP A 21 -4.92 -2.69 -11.20
CA ASP A 21 -5.57 -3.27 -10.03
C ASP A 21 -6.48 -4.46 -10.40
N ASP A 22 -7.14 -5.01 -9.38
CA ASP A 22 -7.99 -6.19 -9.51
C ASP A 22 -9.30 -5.88 -10.27
N GLU A 23 -9.82 -6.89 -11.00
CA GLU A 23 -11.09 -6.80 -11.74
C GLU A 23 -12.29 -6.54 -10.82
N ASP A 24 -12.23 -7.02 -9.58
CA ASP A 24 -13.26 -6.84 -8.56
C ASP A 24 -13.13 -5.50 -7.80
N ARG A 25 -12.06 -4.71 -8.06
CA ARG A 25 -11.85 -3.39 -7.44
C ARG A 25 -12.29 -2.25 -8.37
N GLU A 26 -11.39 -1.60 -9.08
CA GLU A 26 -11.66 -0.56 -10.08
C GLU A 26 -11.55 -1.10 -11.50
N ASN A 27 -10.74 -2.17 -11.67
CA ASN A 27 -10.41 -2.79 -12.95
C ASN A 27 -9.82 -1.76 -13.93
N GLU A 28 -8.87 -0.97 -13.44
CA GLU A 28 -8.26 0.13 -14.16
C GLU A 28 -6.74 -0.06 -14.26
N GLY A 29 -6.11 0.75 -15.08
CA GLY A 29 -4.66 0.80 -15.19
C GLY A 29 -4.17 2.23 -15.22
N ASP A 30 -3.15 2.49 -14.38
CA ASP A 30 -2.49 3.78 -14.28
C ASP A 30 -1.11 3.73 -14.91
N LEU A 31 -0.71 4.87 -15.51
CA LEU A 31 0.70 5.18 -15.70
C LEU A 31 1.30 5.57 -14.35
N VAL A 32 2.41 4.97 -14.00
CA VAL A 32 3.10 5.17 -12.72
C VAL A 32 4.58 5.45 -12.96
N MET A 33 5.15 6.42 -12.24
CA MET A 33 6.59 6.62 -12.17
C MET A 33 7.00 7.23 -10.82
N ALA A 34 8.26 7.03 -10.42
CA ALA A 34 8.80 7.65 -9.21
C ALA A 34 8.75 9.19 -9.29
N ALA A 35 8.16 9.82 -8.29
CA ALA A 35 7.95 11.27 -8.28
C ALA A 35 9.28 12.07 -8.22
N SER A 36 10.30 11.53 -7.54
CA SER A 36 11.62 12.16 -7.44
C SER A 36 12.37 12.27 -8.78
N LEU A 37 11.98 11.46 -9.77
CA LEU A 37 12.61 11.41 -11.10
C LEU A 37 11.74 12.02 -12.20
N VAL A 38 10.58 12.60 -11.85
CA VAL A 38 9.64 13.17 -12.83
C VAL A 38 10.22 14.37 -13.55
N ARG A 39 9.98 14.44 -14.86
CA ARG A 39 10.39 15.53 -15.75
C ARG A 39 9.18 16.14 -16.46
N PRO A 40 9.30 17.34 -17.03
CA PRO A 40 8.20 17.96 -17.79
C PRO A 40 7.67 17.08 -18.93
N GLU A 41 8.52 16.35 -19.63
CA GLU A 41 8.13 15.45 -20.71
C GLU A 41 7.29 14.27 -20.21
N ASP A 42 7.53 13.77 -18.99
CA ASP A 42 6.76 12.68 -18.38
C ASP A 42 5.36 13.15 -18.01
N ILE A 43 5.23 14.33 -17.40
CA ILE A 43 3.93 14.97 -17.13
C ILE A 43 3.18 15.23 -18.44
N ASN A 44 3.86 15.71 -19.48
CA ASN A 44 3.23 15.92 -20.77
C ASN A 44 2.76 14.60 -21.40
N PHE A 45 3.53 13.52 -21.26
CA PHE A 45 3.11 12.19 -21.72
C PHE A 45 1.85 11.72 -20.95
N MET A 46 1.86 11.82 -19.63
CA MET A 46 0.72 11.47 -18.77
C MET A 46 -0.54 12.26 -19.16
N ALA A 47 -0.42 13.58 -19.32
CA ALA A 47 -1.56 14.42 -19.69
C ALA A 47 -2.11 14.11 -21.08
N SER A 48 -1.22 13.81 -22.06
CA SER A 48 -1.61 13.61 -23.45
C SER A 48 -2.10 12.20 -23.74
N HIS A 49 -1.53 11.21 -23.07
CA HIS A 49 -1.74 9.78 -23.36
C HIS A 49 -2.45 9.02 -22.24
N GLY A 50 -2.27 9.39 -20.96
CA GLY A 50 -3.06 8.87 -19.84
C GLY A 50 -4.45 9.45 -19.84
N ARG A 51 -4.55 10.80 -19.85
CA ARG A 51 -5.78 11.60 -19.91
C ARG A 51 -6.60 11.65 -18.62
N GLY A 52 -6.23 10.87 -17.60
CA GLY A 52 -6.83 10.89 -16.28
C GLY A 52 -6.37 12.08 -15.41
N LEU A 53 -6.65 12.01 -14.13
CA LEU A 53 -6.22 13.02 -13.17
C LEU A 53 -4.78 12.75 -12.73
N ILE A 54 -3.86 13.68 -13.01
CA ILE A 54 -2.46 13.51 -12.54
C ILE A 54 -2.43 13.74 -11.04
N CYS A 55 -2.13 12.66 -10.30
CA CYS A 55 -2.06 12.61 -8.85
C CYS A 55 -0.63 12.34 -8.38
N LEU A 56 -0.32 12.76 -7.15
CA LEU A 56 0.94 12.53 -6.48
C LEU A 56 0.70 11.66 -5.26
N THR A 57 1.14 10.39 -5.28
CA THR A 57 1.03 9.53 -4.10
C THR A 57 2.11 9.86 -3.10
N LEU A 58 1.73 10.03 -1.84
CA LEU A 58 2.63 10.38 -0.74
C LEU A 58 2.36 9.49 0.46
N THR A 59 3.38 9.18 1.25
CA THR A 59 3.18 8.54 2.55
C THR A 59 2.47 9.49 3.51
N ARG A 60 1.92 8.95 4.59
CA ARG A 60 1.30 9.75 5.66
C ARG A 60 2.30 10.73 6.26
N GLU A 61 3.52 10.25 6.55
CA GLU A 61 4.60 11.05 7.13
C GLU A 61 4.97 12.23 6.23
N ARG A 62 5.01 12.03 4.90
CA ARG A 62 5.29 13.11 3.96
C ARG A 62 4.12 14.12 3.93
N CYS A 63 2.88 13.66 3.99
CA CYS A 63 1.73 14.56 4.08
C CYS A 63 1.75 15.39 5.37
N GLU A 64 2.13 14.78 6.51
CA GLU A 64 2.29 15.48 7.79
C GLU A 64 3.45 16.48 7.74
N GLN A 65 4.60 16.12 7.18
CA GLN A 65 5.75 17.01 6.98
C GLN A 65 5.38 18.26 6.18
N LEU A 66 4.54 18.11 5.15
CA LEU A 66 4.08 19.21 4.31
C LEU A 66 2.82 19.91 4.85
N ALA A 67 2.34 19.51 6.03
CA ALA A 67 1.09 20.00 6.63
C ALA A 67 -0.11 19.94 5.66
N LEU A 68 -0.23 18.84 4.89
CA LEU A 68 -1.31 18.60 3.92
C LEU A 68 -2.55 18.04 4.62
N PRO A 69 -3.64 18.80 4.79
CA PRO A 69 -4.87 18.28 5.33
C PRO A 69 -5.62 17.45 4.28
N LEU A 70 -6.39 16.48 4.74
CA LEU A 70 -7.35 15.79 3.87
C LEU A 70 -8.36 16.80 3.30
N MET A 71 -8.75 16.62 2.04
CA MET A 71 -9.74 17.44 1.36
C MET A 71 -11.10 17.40 2.07
N VAL A 72 -11.43 16.26 2.67
CA VAL A 72 -12.62 16.05 3.51
C VAL A 72 -12.27 15.23 4.75
N PRO A 73 -12.90 15.50 5.92
CA PRO A 73 -12.64 14.75 7.14
C PRO A 73 -13.02 13.27 7.05
N THR A 74 -14.04 12.97 6.25
CA THR A 74 -14.55 11.61 6.04
C THR A 74 -14.87 11.43 4.58
N THR A 75 -14.20 10.50 3.92
CA THR A 75 -14.52 10.14 2.54
C THR A 75 -15.77 9.28 2.47
N ARG A 76 -16.60 9.51 1.45
CA ARG A 76 -17.73 8.65 1.08
C ARG A 76 -17.47 7.91 -0.23
N SER A 77 -16.24 7.99 -0.74
CA SER A 77 -15.86 7.27 -1.96
C SER A 77 -15.87 5.76 -1.69
N LEU A 78 -16.26 4.99 -2.69
CA LEU A 78 -16.37 3.53 -2.61
C LEU A 78 -15.02 2.87 -2.22
N HIS A 79 -13.92 3.40 -2.74
CA HIS A 79 -12.58 2.86 -2.54
C HIS A 79 -11.73 3.62 -1.51
N SER A 80 -12.35 4.54 -0.75
CA SER A 80 -11.73 5.26 0.39
C SER A 80 -10.38 5.94 0.05
N THR A 81 -10.26 6.55 -1.14
CA THR A 81 -9.05 7.27 -1.53
C THR A 81 -8.91 8.57 -0.74
N ASN A 82 -7.78 8.75 -0.06
CA ASN A 82 -7.50 9.88 0.80
C ASN A 82 -6.91 11.05 0.00
N PHE A 83 -7.74 11.83 -0.68
CA PHE A 83 -7.32 13.09 -1.28
C PHE A 83 -6.95 14.11 -0.22
N THR A 84 -5.79 14.76 -0.38
CA THR A 84 -5.45 15.98 0.33
C THR A 84 -5.84 17.20 -0.50
N LEU A 85 -5.73 18.42 0.07
CA LEU A 85 -5.86 19.62 -0.73
C LEU A 85 -4.84 19.61 -1.87
N SER A 86 -5.26 20.08 -3.06
CA SER A 86 -4.35 20.22 -4.20
C SER A 86 -3.27 21.25 -3.92
N ILE A 87 -2.12 21.09 -4.54
CA ILE A 87 -0.92 21.87 -4.29
C ILE A 87 -0.33 22.50 -5.54
N GLU A 88 0.44 23.58 -5.31
CA GLU A 88 1.32 24.20 -6.29
C GLU A 88 2.67 24.47 -5.64
N ALA A 89 3.79 24.45 -6.40
CA ALA A 89 5.06 24.92 -5.88
C ALA A 89 4.99 26.41 -5.53
N ALA A 90 5.52 26.79 -4.36
CA ALA A 90 5.55 28.20 -3.94
C ALA A 90 6.43 29.06 -4.87
N HIS A 91 7.41 28.44 -5.54
CA HIS A 91 8.37 29.13 -6.40
C HIS A 91 8.70 28.33 -7.66
N GLY A 92 8.98 29.06 -8.74
CA GLY A 92 9.47 28.46 -10.01
C GLY A 92 8.37 27.92 -10.91
N VAL A 93 7.13 28.38 -10.72
CA VAL A 93 5.96 28.10 -11.55
C VAL A 93 5.37 29.39 -12.11
N THR A 94 4.58 29.27 -13.18
CA THR A 94 3.81 30.39 -13.77
C THR A 94 2.35 30.33 -13.33
N THR A 95 1.47 29.69 -14.13
CA THR A 95 0.06 29.49 -13.80
C THR A 95 -0.23 28.12 -13.19
N GLY A 96 0.79 27.26 -13.05
CA GLY A 96 0.71 25.97 -12.39
C GLY A 96 0.28 24.78 -13.26
N ILE A 97 -0.54 24.99 -14.27
CA ILE A 97 -1.14 23.90 -15.07
C ILE A 97 -0.21 23.32 -16.14
N SER A 98 0.83 24.05 -16.56
CA SER A 98 1.74 23.56 -17.60
C SER A 98 2.49 22.30 -17.15
N ALA A 99 2.95 21.46 -18.09
CA ALA A 99 3.73 20.27 -17.73
C ALA A 99 5.03 20.63 -16.96
N PRO A 100 5.79 21.68 -17.31
CA PRO A 100 6.90 22.14 -16.48
C PRO A 100 6.50 22.58 -15.08
N ASP A 101 5.40 23.32 -14.92
CA ASP A 101 4.94 23.79 -13.62
C ASP A 101 4.51 22.63 -12.72
N ARG A 102 3.76 21.66 -13.26
CA ARG A 102 3.34 20.46 -12.52
C ARG A 102 4.54 19.59 -12.14
N ALA A 103 5.51 19.40 -13.04
CA ALA A 103 6.75 18.67 -12.71
C ALA A 103 7.51 19.39 -11.59
N ARG A 104 7.61 20.72 -11.64
CA ARG A 104 8.24 21.53 -10.59
C ARG A 104 7.50 21.38 -9.25
N THR A 105 6.17 21.37 -9.26
CA THR A 105 5.33 21.17 -8.06
C THR A 105 5.59 19.81 -7.43
N VAL A 106 5.61 18.73 -8.24
CA VAL A 106 5.93 17.39 -7.77
C VAL A 106 7.33 17.36 -7.15
N GLN A 107 8.34 17.87 -7.85
CA GLN A 107 9.74 17.92 -7.37
C GLN A 107 9.87 18.70 -6.05
N ALA A 108 9.15 19.81 -5.88
CA ALA A 108 9.14 20.59 -4.65
C ALA A 108 8.55 19.78 -3.47
N ALA A 109 7.43 19.10 -3.71
CA ALA A 109 6.73 18.32 -2.67
C ALA A 109 7.51 17.08 -2.21
N VAL A 110 8.34 16.48 -3.07
CA VAL A 110 9.10 15.26 -2.73
C VAL A 110 10.59 15.51 -2.44
N ALA A 111 11.03 16.76 -2.42
CA ALA A 111 12.38 17.09 -2.00
C ALA A 111 12.62 16.62 -0.55
N GLN A 112 13.81 16.14 -0.25
CA GLN A 112 14.13 15.56 1.06
C GLN A 112 13.84 16.54 2.22
N GLU A 113 14.23 17.81 2.04
CA GLU A 113 14.08 18.88 3.04
C GLU A 113 12.80 19.73 2.79
N ALA A 114 11.82 19.19 2.04
CA ALA A 114 10.60 19.93 1.73
C ALA A 114 9.84 20.34 3.00
N THR A 115 9.38 21.57 3.03
CA THR A 115 8.62 22.16 4.14
C THR A 115 7.26 22.66 3.65
N PRO A 116 6.33 22.99 4.54
CA PRO A 116 5.04 23.58 4.12
C PRO A 116 5.19 24.88 3.31
N ASP A 117 6.29 25.63 3.49
CA ASP A 117 6.53 26.88 2.77
C ASP A 117 6.98 26.69 1.32
N ASP A 118 7.34 25.45 0.93
CA ASP A 118 7.73 25.12 -0.44
C ASP A 118 6.54 24.88 -1.37
N ILE A 119 5.35 24.79 -0.80
CA ILE A 119 4.09 24.56 -1.52
C ILE A 119 3.02 25.57 -1.11
N VAL A 120 2.09 25.82 -2.00
CA VAL A 120 0.87 26.61 -1.74
C VAL A 120 -0.38 25.81 -2.12
N GLN A 121 -1.52 26.20 -1.58
CA GLN A 121 -2.81 25.56 -1.77
C GLN A 121 -3.86 26.62 -2.14
N PRO A 122 -4.80 26.31 -3.07
CA PRO A 122 -4.86 25.12 -3.92
C PRO A 122 -3.89 25.20 -5.09
N GLY A 123 -3.75 24.09 -5.86
CA GLY A 123 -2.93 24.03 -7.06
C GLY A 123 -3.41 22.97 -8.06
N HIS A 124 -2.52 22.55 -8.96
CA HIS A 124 -2.83 21.68 -10.10
C HIS A 124 -2.25 20.28 -9.99
N ILE A 125 -1.64 19.92 -8.85
CA ILE A 125 -1.29 18.55 -8.48
C ILE A 125 -2.16 18.13 -7.30
N PHE A 126 -2.65 16.89 -7.34
CA PHE A 126 -3.57 16.32 -6.36
C PHE A 126 -2.84 15.24 -5.54
N PRO A 127 -2.35 15.57 -4.33
CA PRO A 127 -1.72 14.56 -3.49
C PRO A 127 -2.74 13.58 -2.92
N LEU A 128 -2.34 12.30 -2.89
CA LEU A 128 -3.09 11.19 -2.31
C LEU A 128 -2.27 10.62 -1.16
N MET A 129 -2.86 10.58 0.03
CA MET A 129 -2.21 10.01 1.21
C MET A 129 -2.38 8.50 1.22
N ALA A 130 -1.28 7.76 1.07
CA ALA A 130 -1.27 6.31 1.14
C ALA A 130 -1.57 5.80 2.57
N GLN A 131 -2.18 4.63 2.66
CA GLN A 131 -2.35 3.95 3.94
C GLN A 131 -1.01 3.39 4.42
N PRO A 132 -0.71 3.47 5.75
CA PRO A 132 0.41 2.74 6.33
C PRO A 132 0.35 1.25 5.98
N GLY A 133 1.51 0.61 5.77
CA GLY A 133 1.59 -0.77 5.31
C GLY A 133 1.49 -0.93 3.77
N GLY A 134 1.14 0.14 3.04
CA GLY A 134 1.14 0.13 1.58
C GLY A 134 0.12 -0.84 0.99
N VAL A 135 0.49 -1.55 -0.10
CA VAL A 135 -0.41 -2.50 -0.79
C VAL A 135 -0.84 -3.67 0.08
N LEU A 136 -0.13 -3.96 1.18
CA LEU A 136 -0.53 -5.02 2.13
C LEU A 136 -1.73 -4.60 2.99
N THR A 137 -1.98 -3.30 3.14
CA THR A 137 -3.16 -2.75 3.85
C THR A 137 -4.28 -2.38 2.88
N ARG A 138 -3.94 -1.77 1.74
CA ARG A 138 -4.92 -1.36 0.72
C ARG A 138 -4.34 -1.58 -0.69
N ALA A 139 -4.98 -2.48 -1.44
CA ALA A 139 -4.55 -2.86 -2.80
C ALA A 139 -4.91 -1.80 -3.86
N GLY A 140 -4.49 -0.54 -3.66
CA GLY A 140 -4.77 0.59 -4.55
C GLY A 140 -3.52 1.16 -5.22
N HIS A 141 -3.71 1.87 -6.34
CA HIS A 141 -2.62 2.53 -7.09
C HIS A 141 -1.85 3.54 -6.23
N THR A 142 -2.51 4.19 -5.26
CA THR A 142 -1.89 5.13 -4.31
C THR A 142 -0.79 4.45 -3.50
N GLU A 143 -1.13 3.34 -2.86
CA GLU A 143 -0.21 2.54 -2.05
C GLU A 143 0.87 1.90 -2.92
N ALA A 144 0.47 1.36 -4.06
CA ALA A 144 1.39 0.71 -5.00
C ALA A 144 2.44 1.68 -5.55
N GLY A 145 2.07 2.93 -5.84
CA GLY A 145 3.00 3.97 -6.26
C GLY A 145 4.09 4.25 -5.22
N CYS A 146 3.70 4.42 -3.95
CA CYS A 146 4.65 4.61 -2.84
C CYS A 146 5.55 3.38 -2.65
N ASP A 147 4.97 2.17 -2.69
CA ASP A 147 5.72 0.93 -2.52
C ASP A 147 6.72 0.67 -3.63
N LEU A 148 6.34 0.86 -4.88
CA LEU A 148 7.24 0.71 -6.02
C LEU A 148 8.43 1.68 -5.95
N ALA A 149 8.18 2.95 -5.60
CA ALA A 149 9.25 3.93 -5.41
C ALA A 149 10.19 3.53 -4.27
N ARG A 150 9.65 3.11 -3.12
CA ARG A 150 10.42 2.61 -1.97
C ARG A 150 11.26 1.38 -2.33
N LEU A 151 10.68 0.38 -2.98
CA LEU A 151 11.36 -0.83 -3.43
C LEU A 151 12.44 -0.55 -4.48
N ALA A 152 12.26 0.51 -5.26
CA ALA A 152 13.28 1.02 -6.17
C ALA A 152 14.43 1.74 -5.46
N GLY A 153 14.36 1.97 -4.12
CA GLY A 153 15.36 2.71 -3.35
C GLY A 153 15.26 4.22 -3.53
N LEU A 154 14.09 4.73 -3.91
CA LEU A 154 13.79 6.15 -4.12
C LEU A 154 12.89 6.68 -3.01
N GLU A 155 12.64 7.99 -3.02
CA GLU A 155 11.62 8.60 -2.16
C GLU A 155 10.26 7.88 -2.37
N PRO A 156 9.58 7.42 -1.30
CA PRO A 156 8.34 6.64 -1.41
C PRO A 156 7.17 7.52 -1.86
N ALA A 157 7.26 8.01 -3.07
CA ALA A 157 6.28 8.88 -3.74
C ALA A 157 6.26 8.59 -5.24
N ALA A 158 5.10 8.59 -5.84
CA ALA A 158 4.93 8.38 -7.28
C ALA A 158 3.96 9.39 -7.90
N VAL A 159 4.15 9.69 -9.17
CA VAL A 159 3.12 10.35 -9.99
C VAL A 159 2.34 9.27 -10.70
N ILE A 160 1.02 9.33 -10.60
CA ILE A 160 0.09 8.38 -11.21
C ILE A 160 -0.95 9.12 -12.04
N VAL A 161 -1.49 8.47 -13.06
CA VAL A 161 -2.61 8.96 -13.86
C VAL A 161 -3.34 7.78 -14.49
N GLU A 162 -4.65 7.78 -14.41
CA GLU A 162 -5.49 6.76 -15.02
C GLU A 162 -5.39 6.82 -16.56
N ILE A 163 -5.46 5.65 -17.21
CA ILE A 163 -5.43 5.55 -18.68
C ILE A 163 -6.86 5.45 -19.21
N LEU A 164 -7.23 6.48 -19.97
CA LEU A 164 -8.52 6.55 -20.66
C LEU A 164 -8.35 6.25 -22.15
N LYS A 165 -9.37 5.64 -22.74
CA LYS A 165 -9.48 5.46 -24.20
C LYS A 165 -9.77 6.78 -24.90
N GLU A 166 -9.71 6.80 -26.23
CA GLU A 166 -9.97 8.00 -27.04
C GLU A 166 -11.40 8.50 -26.91
N ASP A 167 -12.35 7.62 -26.61
CA ASP A 167 -13.75 7.96 -26.37
C ASP A 167 -14.03 8.51 -24.96
N GLY A 168 -12.98 8.61 -24.10
CA GLY A 168 -13.06 9.08 -22.74
C GLY A 168 -13.50 8.03 -21.73
N SER A 169 -13.77 6.79 -22.14
CA SER A 169 -14.05 5.70 -21.20
C SER A 169 -12.74 5.08 -20.67
N MET A 170 -12.83 4.39 -19.53
CA MET A 170 -11.66 3.78 -18.91
C MET A 170 -11.08 2.66 -19.78
N ALA A 171 -9.74 2.64 -19.93
CA ALA A 171 -9.05 1.54 -20.56
C ALA A 171 -9.10 0.31 -19.63
N ARG A 172 -9.39 -0.86 -20.20
CA ARG A 172 -9.40 -2.15 -19.50
C ARG A 172 -8.25 -3.00 -20.02
N ARG A 173 -7.99 -4.14 -19.39
CA ARG A 173 -6.83 -4.99 -19.69
C ARG A 173 -6.54 -5.18 -21.18
N PRO A 174 -7.51 -5.50 -22.08
CA PRO A 174 -7.22 -5.64 -23.50
C PRO A 174 -6.77 -4.35 -24.19
N ASP A 175 -7.23 -3.17 -23.69
CA ASP A 175 -6.82 -1.87 -24.20
C ASP A 175 -5.43 -1.52 -23.70
N LEU A 176 -5.15 -1.78 -22.40
CA LEU A 176 -3.87 -1.54 -21.75
C LEU A 176 -2.75 -2.39 -22.36
N GLU A 177 -3.01 -3.65 -22.75
CA GLU A 177 -2.04 -4.48 -23.45
C GLU A 177 -1.66 -3.92 -24.84
N LYS A 178 -2.60 -3.29 -25.54
CA LYS A 178 -2.32 -2.60 -26.81
C LYS A 178 -1.54 -1.31 -26.56
N TYR A 179 -1.96 -0.55 -25.55
CA TYR A 179 -1.32 0.68 -25.15
C TYR A 179 0.13 0.45 -24.70
N ALA A 180 0.38 -0.57 -23.89
CA ALA A 180 1.72 -0.97 -23.46
C ALA A 180 2.65 -1.25 -24.65
N LYS A 181 2.17 -2.00 -25.65
CA LYS A 181 2.92 -2.28 -26.89
C LYS A 181 3.17 -1.03 -27.71
N GLN A 182 2.15 -0.17 -27.86
CA GLN A 182 2.24 1.06 -28.64
C GLN A 182 3.28 2.02 -28.09
N HIS A 183 3.36 2.13 -26.75
CA HIS A 183 4.24 3.07 -26.07
C HIS A 183 5.51 2.42 -25.51
N ASN A 184 5.72 1.13 -25.76
CA ASN A 184 6.85 0.34 -25.26
C ASN A 184 7.01 0.44 -23.73
N LEU A 185 5.89 0.27 -23.01
CA LEU A 185 5.83 0.30 -21.55
C LEU A 185 5.68 -1.11 -20.99
N LYS A 186 6.30 -1.36 -19.84
CA LYS A 186 6.03 -2.57 -19.06
C LYS A 186 4.72 -2.45 -18.33
N MET A 187 4.07 -3.59 -18.09
CA MET A 187 2.78 -3.67 -17.41
C MET A 187 2.81 -4.76 -16.34
N GLY A 188 2.48 -4.39 -15.10
CA GLY A 188 2.36 -5.26 -13.94
C GLY A 188 0.99 -5.17 -13.28
N THR A 189 0.80 -5.93 -12.20
CA THR A 189 -0.42 -5.91 -11.37
C THR A 189 -0.10 -5.60 -9.92
N ILE A 190 -1.06 -5.02 -9.21
CA ILE A 190 -0.96 -4.80 -7.75
C ILE A 190 -0.95 -6.15 -7.04
N GLU A 191 -1.66 -7.16 -7.54
CA GLU A 191 -1.64 -8.52 -6.99
C GLU A 191 -0.23 -9.13 -6.98
N ASP A 192 0.51 -9.01 -8.11
CA ASP A 192 1.89 -9.49 -8.18
C ASP A 192 2.82 -8.70 -7.26
N LEU A 193 2.59 -7.40 -7.08
CA LEU A 193 3.34 -6.57 -6.13
C LEU A 193 3.08 -6.98 -4.69
N ILE A 194 1.82 -7.28 -4.32
CA ILE A 194 1.47 -7.82 -2.99
C ILE A 194 2.21 -9.13 -2.74
N ARG A 195 2.15 -10.06 -3.71
CA ARG A 195 2.86 -11.35 -3.60
C ARG A 195 4.36 -11.14 -3.44
N TYR A 196 4.95 -10.28 -4.26
CA TYR A 196 6.36 -9.94 -4.19
C TYR A 196 6.76 -9.41 -2.80
N ARG A 197 5.96 -8.52 -2.20
CA ARG A 197 6.23 -7.99 -0.86
C ARG A 197 6.14 -9.07 0.21
N ILE A 198 5.10 -9.92 0.16
CA ILE A 198 4.93 -11.04 1.11
C ILE A 198 6.12 -12.02 1.05
N GLU A 199 6.65 -12.29 -0.14
CA GLU A 199 7.76 -13.23 -0.33
C GLU A 199 9.14 -12.63 0.02
N ASN A 200 9.32 -11.32 -0.13
CA ASN A 200 10.62 -10.67 -0.02
C ASN A 200 10.79 -9.76 1.21
N GLU A 201 9.71 -9.37 1.87
CA GLU A 201 9.75 -8.55 3.08
C GLU A 201 9.39 -9.39 4.31
N LYS A 202 10.12 -9.18 5.39
CA LYS A 202 9.80 -9.77 6.69
C LYS A 202 8.97 -8.76 7.49
N THR A 203 7.65 -8.89 7.42
CA THR A 203 6.72 -7.97 8.08
C THR A 203 6.39 -8.35 9.52
N VAL A 204 6.72 -9.59 9.93
CA VAL A 204 6.43 -10.11 11.27
C VAL A 204 7.74 -10.37 12.02
N GLU A 205 7.91 -9.74 13.17
CA GLU A 205 9.11 -9.84 14.01
C GLU A 205 8.80 -10.52 15.34
N HIS A 206 9.60 -11.53 15.72
CA HIS A 206 9.54 -12.13 17.06
C HIS A 206 10.13 -11.15 18.09
N VAL A 207 9.31 -10.68 19.04
CA VAL A 207 9.71 -9.61 19.98
C VAL A 207 9.87 -10.09 21.43
N ALA A 208 9.19 -11.17 21.83
CA ALA A 208 9.29 -11.70 23.18
C ALA A 208 8.89 -13.17 23.26
N GLU A 209 9.42 -13.85 24.29
CA GLU A 209 9.06 -15.22 24.64
C GLU A 209 8.98 -15.36 26.15
N ASN A 210 7.93 -16.01 26.65
CA ASN A 210 7.74 -16.29 28.07
C ASN A 210 6.90 -17.55 28.29
N ASP A 211 7.06 -18.19 29.45
CA ASP A 211 6.18 -19.25 29.90
C ASP A 211 4.92 -18.68 30.56
N LEU A 212 3.77 -19.17 30.13
CA LEU A 212 2.45 -18.84 30.65
C LEU A 212 1.86 -20.05 31.37
N ALA A 213 1.78 -20.00 32.70
CA ALA A 213 1.11 -21.02 33.48
C ALA A 213 -0.41 -20.82 33.39
N THR A 214 -1.12 -21.86 32.94
CA THR A 214 -2.59 -21.89 32.86
C THR A 214 -3.14 -23.05 33.67
N GLU A 215 -4.45 -23.13 33.88
CA GLU A 215 -5.12 -24.29 34.50
C GLU A 215 -4.95 -25.58 33.67
N HIS A 216 -4.57 -25.47 32.39
CA HIS A 216 -4.39 -26.57 31.46
C HIS A 216 -2.91 -26.97 31.26
N GLY A 217 -1.99 -26.31 31.94
CA GLY A 217 -0.56 -26.54 31.84
C GLY A 217 0.22 -25.27 31.52
N VAL A 218 1.53 -25.43 31.25
CA VAL A 218 2.42 -24.34 30.89
C VAL A 218 2.53 -24.26 29.37
N PHE A 219 2.18 -23.11 28.82
CA PHE A 219 2.36 -22.79 27.42
C PHE A 219 3.55 -21.84 27.25
N ARG A 220 4.36 -22.08 26.25
CA ARG A 220 5.36 -21.10 25.80
C ARG A 220 4.66 -20.09 24.88
N VAL A 221 4.68 -18.83 25.26
CA VAL A 221 4.07 -17.74 24.50
C VAL A 221 5.15 -17.02 23.72
N HIS A 222 5.01 -16.99 22.41
CA HIS A 222 5.84 -16.19 21.52
C HIS A 222 5.00 -14.98 21.08
N ALA A 223 5.51 -13.77 21.30
CA ALA A 223 4.91 -12.53 20.83
C ALA A 223 5.59 -12.09 19.53
N TYR A 224 4.77 -11.79 18.55
CA TYR A 224 5.20 -11.27 17.25
C TYR A 224 4.58 -9.90 17.02
N HIS A 225 5.40 -8.96 16.56
CA HIS A 225 4.96 -7.64 16.11
C HIS A 225 4.81 -7.65 14.60
N ASP A 226 3.61 -7.30 14.10
CA ASP A 226 3.38 -7.08 12.67
C ASP A 226 3.61 -5.59 12.36
N THR A 227 4.61 -5.32 11.52
CA THR A 227 5.01 -3.96 11.14
C THR A 227 4.10 -3.33 10.10
N VAL A 228 3.12 -4.07 9.54
CA VAL A 228 2.18 -3.58 8.54
C VAL A 228 1.06 -2.77 9.20
N ASP A 229 0.49 -3.29 10.28
CA ASP A 229 -0.64 -2.69 10.99
C ASP A 229 -0.35 -2.32 12.46
N ASP A 230 0.93 -2.47 12.87
CA ASP A 230 1.41 -2.21 14.24
C ASP A 230 0.71 -3.07 15.30
N SER A 231 0.30 -4.29 14.92
CA SER A 231 -0.40 -5.21 15.81
C SER A 231 0.54 -6.22 16.47
N VAL A 232 0.08 -6.83 17.56
CA VAL A 232 0.81 -7.91 18.26
C VAL A 232 0.02 -9.21 18.14
N HIS A 233 0.69 -10.24 17.62
CA HIS A 233 0.16 -11.60 17.53
C HIS A 233 0.86 -12.50 18.55
N LEU A 234 0.12 -13.45 19.12
CA LEU A 234 0.63 -14.39 20.10
C LEU A 234 0.51 -15.81 19.56
N ALA A 235 1.62 -16.58 19.61
CA ALA A 235 1.59 -18.00 19.40
C ALA A 235 1.81 -18.71 20.76
N LEU A 236 0.83 -19.52 21.17
CA LEU A 236 0.87 -20.31 22.40
C LEU A 236 1.23 -21.75 22.02
N VAL A 237 2.36 -22.22 22.49
CA VAL A 237 2.91 -23.53 22.14
C VAL A 237 2.90 -24.43 23.38
N MET A 238 2.35 -25.63 23.25
CA MET A 238 2.41 -26.68 24.26
C MET A 238 3.38 -27.77 23.79
N GLY A 239 4.36 -28.10 24.64
CA GLY A 239 5.40 -29.11 24.31
C GLY A 239 6.42 -28.64 23.29
N ASP A 240 7.14 -29.60 22.71
CA ASP A 240 8.15 -29.37 21.69
C ASP A 240 7.61 -29.74 20.31
N ILE A 241 7.76 -28.81 19.35
CA ILE A 241 7.33 -29.03 17.98
C ILE A 241 8.43 -29.78 17.22
N ASP A 242 8.09 -30.98 16.70
CA ASP A 242 8.94 -31.72 15.79
C ASP A 242 8.60 -31.32 14.34
N PRO A 243 9.54 -30.77 13.55
CA PRO A 243 9.30 -30.35 12.19
C PRO A 243 8.95 -31.52 11.24
N ASP A 244 9.25 -32.74 11.61
CA ASP A 244 8.98 -33.97 10.82
C ASP A 244 7.62 -34.61 11.17
N GLU A 245 6.92 -34.11 12.23
CA GLU A 245 5.58 -34.60 12.63
C GLU A 245 4.48 -33.54 12.45
N PRO A 246 3.26 -33.97 12.09
CA PRO A 246 2.12 -33.06 12.03
C PRO A 246 1.81 -32.44 13.41
N THR A 247 1.71 -31.13 13.47
CA THR A 247 1.34 -30.38 14.67
C THR A 247 -0.08 -29.85 14.57
N LEU A 248 -0.86 -29.98 15.64
CA LEU A 248 -2.19 -29.39 15.72
C LEU A 248 -2.07 -27.87 15.85
N VAL A 249 -2.64 -27.14 14.87
CA VAL A 249 -2.63 -25.67 14.87
C VAL A 249 -4.06 -25.14 14.87
N ARG A 250 -4.34 -24.17 15.74
CA ARG A 250 -5.57 -23.38 15.73
C ARG A 250 -5.26 -21.91 15.55
N VAL A 251 -5.79 -21.30 14.48
CA VAL A 251 -5.83 -19.86 14.33
C VAL A 251 -7.06 -19.33 15.06
N GLN A 252 -6.84 -18.42 16.02
CA GLN A 252 -7.89 -17.83 16.86
C GLN A 252 -7.88 -16.31 16.67
N LEU A 253 -9.03 -15.75 16.29
CA LEU A 253 -9.24 -14.32 16.34
C LEU A 253 -9.58 -13.92 17.78
N GLN A 254 -8.98 -12.83 18.26
CA GLN A 254 -9.28 -12.28 19.57
C GLN A 254 -10.74 -11.78 19.60
N ASP A 255 -11.52 -12.31 20.51
CA ASP A 255 -12.87 -11.84 20.82
C ASP A 255 -13.01 -11.61 22.33
N THR A 256 -12.82 -10.37 22.75
CA THR A 256 -12.82 -9.99 24.17
C THR A 256 -14.11 -10.38 24.88
N LEU A 257 -15.27 -10.29 24.22
CA LEU A 257 -16.54 -10.63 24.86
C LEU A 257 -16.70 -12.14 25.04
N SER A 258 -16.32 -12.92 24.04
CA SER A 258 -16.35 -14.37 24.11
C SER A 258 -15.27 -14.92 25.04
N ASP A 259 -14.05 -14.39 24.97
CA ASP A 259 -12.90 -14.90 25.71
C ASP A 259 -12.91 -14.51 27.20
N LEU A 260 -13.40 -13.30 27.56
CA LEU A 260 -13.41 -12.81 28.95
C LEU A 260 -14.78 -12.88 29.62
N CYS A 261 -15.87 -12.74 28.86
CA CYS A 261 -17.22 -12.65 29.41
C CYS A 261 -18.03 -13.92 29.15
N GLU A 262 -17.46 -14.93 28.48
CA GLU A 262 -18.18 -16.17 28.09
C GLU A 262 -19.47 -15.88 27.30
N ALA A 263 -19.51 -14.77 26.56
CA ALA A 263 -20.67 -14.38 25.78
C ALA A 263 -20.92 -15.37 24.63
N GLU A 264 -22.17 -15.85 24.53
CA GLU A 264 -22.60 -16.62 23.36
C GLU A 264 -22.79 -15.66 22.18
N THR A 265 -21.86 -15.69 21.23
CA THR A 265 -21.96 -14.93 19.99
C THR A 265 -22.51 -15.81 18.86
N GLU A 266 -23.28 -15.24 17.93
CA GLU A 266 -23.75 -15.96 16.75
C GLU A 266 -22.53 -16.32 15.86
N GLY A 267 -22.21 -17.61 15.82
CA GLY A 267 -21.09 -18.16 15.05
C GLY A 267 -20.40 -19.31 15.81
N HIS A 268 -19.71 -20.19 15.09
CA HIS A 268 -18.97 -21.30 15.70
C HIS A 268 -17.63 -20.79 16.24
N HIS A 269 -17.68 -20.00 17.32
CA HIS A 269 -16.50 -19.53 18.01
C HIS A 269 -16.15 -20.52 19.14
N TRP A 270 -14.94 -21.08 19.10
CA TRP A 270 -14.42 -21.84 20.24
C TRP A 270 -13.77 -20.84 21.19
N PRO A 271 -14.23 -20.77 22.46
CA PRO A 271 -13.56 -19.94 23.47
C PRO A 271 -12.09 -20.34 23.60
N THR A 272 -11.23 -19.37 23.82
CA THR A 272 -9.78 -19.61 23.96
C THR A 272 -9.47 -20.66 25.03
N ARG A 273 -10.25 -20.70 26.12
CA ARG A 273 -10.17 -21.72 27.16
C ARG A 273 -10.28 -23.15 26.62
N ASP A 274 -11.28 -23.43 25.78
CA ASP A 274 -11.51 -24.76 25.22
C ASP A 274 -10.42 -25.17 24.25
N VAL A 275 -9.87 -24.21 23.52
CA VAL A 275 -8.72 -24.42 22.63
C VAL A 275 -7.48 -24.81 23.44
N LEU A 276 -7.18 -24.08 24.53
CA LEU A 276 -6.05 -24.38 25.41
C LEU A 276 -6.20 -25.77 26.07
N GLN A 277 -7.42 -26.10 26.54
CA GLN A 277 -7.72 -27.41 27.11
C GLN A 277 -7.45 -28.54 26.11
N ARG A 278 -7.88 -28.36 24.86
CA ARG A 278 -7.66 -29.37 23.81
C ARG A 278 -6.19 -29.52 23.46
N SER A 279 -5.48 -28.41 23.26
CA SER A 279 -4.04 -28.43 22.98
C SER A 279 -3.26 -29.13 24.08
N ALA A 280 -3.61 -28.87 25.36
CA ALA A 280 -2.99 -29.53 26.50
C ALA A 280 -3.26 -31.04 26.56
N ARG A 281 -4.44 -31.51 26.13
CA ARG A 281 -4.78 -32.95 26.09
C ARG A 281 -4.03 -33.69 24.98
N GLU A 282 -3.80 -33.04 23.87
CA GLU A 282 -3.11 -33.63 22.73
C GLU A 282 -1.58 -33.57 22.87
N GLY A 283 -1.06 -32.70 23.76
CA GLY A 283 0.33 -32.64 24.18
C GLY A 283 1.33 -32.21 23.09
N LYS A 284 0.83 -31.64 22.02
CA LYS A 284 1.62 -31.18 20.87
C LYS A 284 1.09 -29.88 20.32
#